data_7f2edc75ec5b0765189e6589af15b3f0
#
_entry.id   7f2edc75ec5b0765189e6589af15b3f0
#
_cell.length_a   1.000
_cell.length_b   1.000
_cell.length_c   1.000
_cell.angle_alpha   90.00
_cell.angle_beta   90.00
_cell.angle_gamma   90.00
#
_symmetry.space_group_name_H-M   'P 1'
#
loop_
_entity.id
_entity.type
_entity.pdbx_description
1 polymer ?
#
loop_
_entity_poly.entity_id
_entity_poly.type
_entity_poly.pdbx_seq_one_letter_code
_entity_poly.pdbx_strand_id
1 'polypeptide(L)' 'MSALGILENLPKTPEVNYLLALVYSRQGDNKEAVQCYLDACRQNPTYKNRGNMDPEISVLIKTYGLNAQEEIPFDF' A
#
# COMPACT_ATOMS: atom_id res chain seq x y z
N MET A 1 10.17 18.17 -11.14
CA MET A 1 9.13 17.21 -11.40
C MET A 1 9.29 16.00 -10.52
N SER A 2 8.24 15.57 -9.93
CA SER A 2 8.35 14.46 -8.99
C SER A 2 7.88 13.16 -9.63
N ALA A 3 8.36 12.06 -9.08
CA ALA A 3 7.92 10.74 -9.52
C ALA A 3 6.42 10.59 -9.33
N LEU A 4 5.88 11.27 -8.34
CA LEU A 4 4.46 11.20 -8.06
C LEU A 4 3.63 11.69 -9.24
N GLY A 5 4.03 12.80 -9.85
CA GLY A 5 3.29 13.32 -10.99
C GLY A 5 3.30 12.36 -12.16
N ILE A 6 4.42 11.68 -12.37
CA ILE A 6 4.52 10.72 -13.44
C ILE A 6 3.61 9.52 -13.16
N LEU A 7 3.66 9.02 -11.94
CA LEU A 7 2.86 7.83 -11.59
C LEU A 7 1.37 8.09 -11.63
N GLU A 8 0.96 9.31 -11.30
CA GLU A 8 -0.45 9.63 -11.32
C GLU A 8 -1.03 9.68 -12.71
N ASN A 9 -0.17 9.81 -13.72
CA ASN A 9 -0.62 9.82 -15.10
C ASN A 9 -0.69 8.43 -15.71
N LEU A 10 -0.28 7.41 -14.95
CA LEU A 10 -0.30 6.04 -15.44
C LEU A 10 -1.60 5.35 -15.05
N PRO A 11 -1.95 4.27 -15.75
CA PRO A 11 -3.13 3.49 -15.35
C PRO A 11 -2.99 3.01 -13.92
N LYS A 12 -4.10 2.93 -13.22
CA LYS A 12 -4.07 2.51 -11.82
C LYS A 12 -4.07 0.99 -11.72
N THR A 13 -3.00 0.38 -12.19
CA THR A 13 -2.81 -1.05 -12.03
C THR A 13 -2.32 -1.33 -10.62
N PRO A 14 -2.36 -2.60 -10.17
CA PRO A 14 -1.85 -2.92 -8.83
C PRO A 14 -0.41 -2.49 -8.64
N GLU A 15 0.41 -2.65 -9.65
CA GLU A 15 1.81 -2.26 -9.52
C GLU A 15 1.96 -0.77 -9.38
N VAL A 16 1.23 0.01 -10.18
CA VAL A 16 1.29 1.47 -10.08
C VAL A 16 0.80 1.92 -8.71
N ASN A 17 -0.28 1.32 -8.22
CA ASN A 17 -0.77 1.67 -6.89
C ASN A 17 0.23 1.35 -5.81
N TYR A 18 0.94 0.23 -5.95
CA TYR A 18 1.96 -0.14 -4.98
C TYR A 18 3.11 0.87 -5.00
N LEU A 19 3.54 1.28 -6.20
CA LEU A 19 4.59 2.27 -6.32
C LEU A 19 4.16 3.62 -5.76
N LEU A 20 2.91 4.00 -5.99
CA LEU A 20 2.39 5.23 -5.40
C LEU A 20 2.42 5.15 -3.87
N ALA A 21 2.11 3.98 -3.33
CA ALA A 21 2.17 3.82 -1.88
C ALA A 21 3.57 4.08 -1.36
N LEU A 22 4.58 3.57 -2.07
CA LEU A 22 5.96 3.81 -1.66
C LEU A 22 6.31 5.30 -1.74
N VAL A 23 5.93 5.96 -2.81
CA VAL A 23 6.24 7.36 -2.99
C VAL A 23 5.56 8.21 -1.92
N TYR A 24 4.29 7.98 -1.68
CA TYR A 24 3.57 8.72 -0.64
C TYR A 24 4.18 8.47 0.74
N SER A 25 4.56 7.23 1.01
CA SER A 25 5.17 6.90 2.29
C SER A 25 6.46 7.69 2.50
N ARG A 26 7.24 7.82 1.46
CA ARG A 26 8.50 8.57 1.55
C ARG A 26 8.28 10.05 1.71
N GLN A 27 7.16 10.55 1.25
CA GLN A 27 6.82 11.95 1.41
C GLN A 27 6.16 12.25 2.75
N GLY A 28 5.86 11.22 3.52
CA GLY A 28 5.18 11.42 4.78
C GLY A 28 3.68 11.41 4.67
N ASP A 29 3.13 11.17 3.47
CA ASP A 29 1.69 11.12 3.25
C ASP A 29 1.20 9.71 3.53
N ASN A 30 1.28 9.29 4.77
CA ASN A 30 0.99 7.90 5.12
C ASN A 30 -0.45 7.51 4.82
N LYS A 31 -1.37 8.44 4.97
CA LYS A 31 -2.76 8.17 4.71
C LYS A 31 -2.99 7.79 3.26
N GLU A 32 -2.39 8.56 2.35
CA GLU A 32 -2.50 8.26 0.93
C GLU A 32 -1.76 6.98 0.59
N ALA A 33 -0.63 6.77 1.24
CA ALA A 33 0.15 5.55 1.00
C ALA A 33 -0.67 4.32 1.35
N VAL A 34 -1.36 4.35 2.48
CA VAL A 34 -2.19 3.24 2.90
C VAL A 34 -3.31 2.99 1.89
N GLN A 35 -3.92 4.07 1.43
CA GLN A 35 -5.00 3.95 0.48
C GLN A 35 -4.53 3.27 -0.81
N CYS A 36 -3.40 3.71 -1.33
CA CYS A 36 -2.85 3.14 -2.55
C CYS A 36 -2.47 1.67 -2.36
N TYR A 37 -1.88 1.36 -1.21
CA TYR A 37 -1.52 -0.01 -0.92
C TYR A 37 -2.75 -0.91 -0.86
N LEU A 38 -3.80 -0.45 -0.20
CA LEU A 38 -5.02 -1.24 -0.10
C LEU A 38 -5.67 -1.44 -1.47
N ASP A 39 -5.61 -0.42 -2.32
CA ASP A 39 -6.14 -0.56 -3.67
C ASP A 39 -5.38 -1.62 -4.45
N ALA A 40 -4.05 -1.63 -4.30
CA ALA A 40 -3.24 -2.64 -4.98
C ALA A 40 -3.62 -4.04 -4.51
N CYS A 41 -3.80 -4.21 -3.22
CA CYS A 41 -4.15 -5.50 -2.66
C CYS A 41 -5.55 -5.94 -3.10
N ARG A 42 -6.44 -4.97 -3.24
CA ARG A 42 -7.81 -5.27 -3.68
C ARG A 42 -7.81 -5.82 -5.09
N GLN A 43 -6.95 -5.26 -5.95
CA GLN A 43 -6.86 -5.72 -7.32
C GLN A 43 -6.06 -7.01 -7.44
N ASN A 44 -5.06 -7.19 -6.59
CA ASN A 44 -4.21 -8.38 -6.64
C ASN A 44 -3.75 -8.73 -5.23
N PRO A 45 -4.39 -9.73 -4.62
CA PRO A 45 -4.08 -10.08 -3.21
C PRO A 45 -2.64 -10.48 -2.96
N THR A 46 -1.89 -10.89 -3.99
CA THR A 46 -0.50 -11.27 -3.76
C THR A 46 0.34 -10.08 -3.30
N TYR A 47 -0.12 -8.85 -3.53
CA TYR A 47 0.61 -7.69 -3.08
C TYR A 47 0.65 -7.56 -1.56
N LYS A 48 -0.23 -8.27 -0.85
CA LYS A 48 -0.16 -8.30 0.60
C LYS A 48 1.13 -8.97 1.06
N ASN A 49 1.46 -10.09 0.45
CA ASN A 49 2.70 -10.76 0.79
C ASN A 49 3.89 -9.87 0.45
N ARG A 50 3.81 -9.22 -0.69
CA ARG A 50 4.87 -8.34 -1.12
C ARG A 50 5.06 -7.19 -0.14
N GLY A 51 3.96 -6.60 0.33
CA GLY A 51 4.03 -5.51 1.30
C GLY A 51 4.59 -5.95 2.63
N ASN A 52 4.22 -7.15 3.07
CA ASN A 52 4.73 -7.66 4.34
C ASN A 52 6.23 -7.88 4.30
N MET A 53 6.79 -8.13 3.12
CA MET A 53 8.22 -8.35 2.98
C MET A 53 8.97 -7.07 2.67
N ASP A 54 8.27 -6.00 2.38
CA ASP A 54 8.88 -4.73 2.04
C ASP A 54 9.08 -3.90 3.30
N PRO A 55 10.32 -3.52 3.64
CA PRO A 55 10.55 -2.81 4.91
C PRO A 55 9.79 -1.50 5.01
N GLU A 56 9.55 -0.80 3.90
CA GLU A 56 8.83 0.47 3.95
C GLU A 56 7.34 0.24 4.12
N ILE A 57 6.80 -0.68 3.36
CA ILE A 57 5.35 -0.94 3.42
C ILE A 57 4.99 -1.67 4.70
N SER A 58 5.86 -2.55 5.18
CA SER A 58 5.55 -3.28 6.40
C SER A 58 5.39 -2.35 7.59
N VAL A 59 6.09 -1.22 7.60
CA VAL A 59 5.92 -0.23 8.65
C VAL A 59 4.49 0.33 8.62
N LEU A 60 3.98 0.61 7.43
CA LEU A 60 2.61 1.09 7.30
C LEU A 60 1.62 0.02 7.76
N ILE A 61 1.86 -1.22 7.38
CA ILE A 61 0.98 -2.31 7.75
C ILE A 61 0.89 -2.42 9.27
N LYS A 62 2.01 -2.35 9.93
CA LYS A 62 2.02 -2.45 11.39
C LYS A 62 1.43 -1.24 12.05
N THR A 63 1.77 -0.06 11.54
CA THR A 63 1.32 1.19 12.14
C THR A 63 -0.19 1.33 12.09
N TYR A 64 -0.79 0.93 10.98
CA TYR A 64 -2.22 1.09 10.80
C TYR A 64 -3.00 -0.21 10.96
N GLY A 65 -2.33 -1.28 11.36
CA GLY A 65 -3.01 -2.55 11.63
C GLY A 65 -3.69 -3.15 10.42
N LEU A 66 -3.09 -3.03 9.25
CA LEU A 66 -3.73 -3.49 8.03
C LEU A 66 -3.91 -5.00 7.99
N ASN A 67 -2.95 -5.74 8.53
CA ASN A 67 -3.09 -7.20 8.58
C ASN A 67 -4.16 -7.62 9.56
N ALA A 68 -4.31 -6.87 10.63
CA ALA A 68 -5.30 -7.21 11.64
C ALA A 68 -6.70 -7.10 11.07
N GLN A 69 -6.92 -6.15 10.18
CA GLN A 69 -8.23 -6.01 9.57
C GLN A 69 -8.59 -7.22 8.73
N GLU A 70 -7.56 -7.81 8.13
CA GLU A 70 -7.79 -8.98 7.31
C GLU A 70 -8.03 -10.20 8.10
N GLU A 71 -7.37 -10.28 9.20
CA GLU A 71 -7.45 -11.47 10.02
C GLU A 71 -8.57 -11.40 10.98
N ILE A 72 -9.52 -10.58 10.77
CA ILE A 72 -10.60 -10.50 11.67
C ILE A 72 -11.04 -11.85 12.01
N PRO A 73 -10.82 -12.27 13.06
CA PRO A 73 -11.10 -13.62 13.34
C PRO A 73 -12.46 -13.74 13.87
N PHE A 74 -12.61 -14.00 13.69
CA PHE A 74 -13.43 -14.30 14.13
C PHE A 74 -13.46 -14.67 15.26
N ASP A 75 -13.21 -14.50 15.67
CA ASP A 75 -13.08 -14.74 16.60
C ASP A 75 -13.57 -14.77 17.45
N PHE A 76 -13.85 -14.72 17.46
CA PHE A 76 -14.16 -14.88 18.22
C PHE A 76 -14.70 -15.19 18.53
#